data_27f7a6341b82b3ebdd3b0e581ade25a3
#
_entry.id   27f7a6341b82b3ebdd3b0e581ade25a3
#
_cell.length_a   1.000
_cell.length_b   1.000
_cell.length_c   1.000
_cell.angle_alpha   90.00
_cell.angle_beta   90.00
_cell.angle_gamma   90.00
#
_symmetry.space_group_name_H-M   'P 1'
#
loop_
_entity.id
_entity.type
_entity.pdbx_description
1 polymer ?
#
loop_
_entity_poly.entity_id
_entity_poly.type
_entity_poly.pdbx_seq_one_letter_code
_entity_poly.pdbx_strand_id
1 'polypeptide(L)'
;MRRNLLLIGIATLALACAVVAQDPAAKEAPKKSASHAAGGSATRGKEVFEQKCAMCHFADQEEKKIGPGLKGISKRGTFTVNGNKVTTESLTKWIENGDSQMPGMKDSLDPAQIKDVVAYVKTL
;
A
#
# COMPACT_ATOMS: atom_id res chain seq x y z
N MET A 1 -65.72 33.33 44.06
CA MET A 1 -66.21 31.99 44.48
C MET A 1 -66.07 30.99 43.33
N ARG A 2 -65.62 29.83 43.62
CA ARG A 2 -65.40 28.59 42.83
C ARG A 2 -64.05 28.36 42.30
N ARG A 3 -63.33 27.64 43.13
CA ARG A 3 -62.09 26.91 42.96
C ARG A 3 -62.37 25.74 42.02
N ASN A 4 -61.61 25.64 40.89
CA ASN A 4 -61.49 24.38 40.20
C ASN A 4 -60.03 23.95 40.21
N LEU A 5 -59.84 22.91 40.95
CA LEU A 5 -58.60 22.17 41.11
C LEU A 5 -58.50 21.21 39.91
N LEU A 6 -57.55 21.44 39.00
CA LEU A 6 -57.26 20.51 37.94
C LEU A 6 -55.90 19.86 38.18
N LEU A 7 -55.97 18.60 38.55
CA LEU A 7 -54.82 17.71 38.70
C LEU A 7 -54.21 17.45 37.31
N ILE A 8 -53.02 17.97 37.09
CA ILE A 8 -52.22 17.65 35.90
C ILE A 8 -51.30 16.52 36.27
N GLY A 9 -51.58 15.33 35.73
CA GLY A 9 -50.74 14.16 35.84
C GLY A 9 -49.44 14.36 35.08
N ILE A 10 -48.34 14.21 35.81
CA ILE A 10 -47.00 14.25 35.24
C ILE A 10 -46.72 12.86 34.64
N ALA A 11 -46.82 12.75 33.32
CA ALA A 11 -46.30 11.59 32.60
C ALA A 11 -44.79 11.73 32.43
N THR A 12 -44.03 11.01 33.21
CA THR A 12 -42.59 10.90 33.07
C THR A 12 -42.26 10.02 31.87
N LEU A 13 -41.90 10.64 30.75
CA LEU A 13 -41.37 9.96 29.57
C LEU A 13 -39.90 9.65 29.82
N ALA A 14 -39.57 8.40 30.13
CA ALA A 14 -38.22 7.93 30.25
C ALA A 14 -37.62 7.84 28.83
N LEU A 15 -36.77 8.81 28.50
CA LEU A 15 -35.96 8.80 27.27
C LEU A 15 -34.78 7.88 27.49
N ALA A 16 -34.87 6.63 26.99
CA ALA A 16 -33.77 5.71 26.95
C ALA A 16 -32.74 6.20 25.91
N CYS A 17 -31.66 6.85 26.35
CA CYS A 17 -30.48 7.10 25.53
C CYS A 17 -29.78 5.77 25.25
N ALA A 18 -30.00 5.20 24.06
CA ALA A 18 -29.16 4.15 23.53
C ALA A 18 -27.78 4.78 23.18
N VAL A 19 -26.80 4.55 24.05
CA VAL A 19 -25.40 4.84 23.76
C VAL A 19 -24.96 3.81 22.72
N VAL A 20 -24.91 4.22 21.47
CA VAL A 20 -24.23 3.46 20.43
C VAL A 20 -22.73 3.57 20.72
N ALA A 21 -22.17 2.52 21.29
CA ALA A 21 -20.73 2.37 21.39
C ALA A 21 -20.16 2.26 19.97
N GLN A 22 -19.57 3.35 19.49
CA GLN A 22 -18.77 3.31 18.27
C GLN A 22 -17.49 2.58 18.62
N ASP A 23 -17.32 1.37 18.10
CA ASP A 23 -16.07 0.66 18.11
C ASP A 23 -14.98 1.54 17.48
N PRO A 24 -13.86 1.79 18.18
CA PRO A 24 -12.72 2.44 17.54
C PRO A 24 -12.23 1.51 16.43
N ALA A 25 -12.22 2.05 15.21
CA ALA A 25 -11.73 1.40 14.01
C ALA A 25 -10.53 0.51 14.32
N ALA A 26 -10.76 -0.80 14.24
CA ALA A 26 -9.69 -1.76 14.22
C ALA A 26 -8.77 -1.38 13.05
N LYS A 27 -7.55 -0.93 13.38
CA LYS A 27 -6.46 -0.88 12.41
C LYS A 27 -6.34 -2.29 11.87
N GLU A 28 -6.82 -2.50 10.65
CA GLU A 28 -6.54 -3.73 9.93
C GLU A 28 -5.03 -3.90 9.87
N ALA A 29 -4.54 -4.81 10.69
CA ALA A 29 -3.19 -5.32 10.53
C ALA A 29 -3.07 -5.86 9.12
N PRO A 30 -1.94 -5.63 8.40
CA PRO A 30 -1.78 -6.11 7.04
C PRO A 30 -2.03 -7.61 7.03
N LYS A 31 -3.09 -8.03 6.34
CA LYS A 31 -3.41 -9.45 6.14
C LYS A 31 -2.17 -10.11 5.56
N LYS A 32 -1.53 -10.93 6.36
CA LYS A 32 -0.46 -11.83 5.95
C LYS A 32 -1.06 -12.77 4.92
N SER A 33 -1.01 -12.35 3.65
CA SER A 33 -1.66 -13.06 2.55
C SER A 33 -0.93 -14.34 2.28
N ALA A 34 -1.71 -15.41 2.31
CA ALA A 34 -1.32 -16.76 2.02
C ALA A 34 -0.72 -16.93 0.61
N SER A 35 0.16 -17.92 0.50
CA SER A 35 0.63 -18.53 -0.74
C SER A 35 1.36 -17.63 -1.71
N HIS A 36 2.66 -17.45 -1.48
CA HIS A 36 3.57 -16.88 -2.48
C HIS A 36 3.81 -17.94 -3.56
N ALA A 37 3.22 -17.73 -4.74
CA ALA A 37 3.66 -18.46 -5.93
C ALA A 37 5.17 -18.28 -6.11
N ALA A 38 5.88 -19.31 -6.58
CA ALA A 38 7.34 -19.31 -6.69
C ALA A 38 7.91 -18.11 -7.50
N GLY A 39 7.09 -17.46 -8.33
CA GLY A 39 7.47 -16.35 -9.21
C GLY A 39 7.10 -14.94 -8.75
N GLY A 40 6.53 -14.73 -7.56
CA GLY A 40 5.98 -13.44 -7.13
C GLY A 40 4.62 -13.11 -7.79
N SER A 41 3.92 -12.11 -7.23
CA SER A 41 2.62 -11.63 -7.73
C SER A 41 2.73 -10.18 -8.17
N ALA A 42 2.48 -9.90 -9.44
CA ALA A 42 2.47 -8.53 -9.94
C ALA A 42 1.40 -7.64 -9.29
N THR A 43 0.26 -8.22 -8.90
CA THR A 43 -0.81 -7.48 -8.21
C THR A 43 -0.34 -7.00 -6.84
N ARG A 44 0.23 -7.88 -6.00
CA ARG A 44 0.80 -7.48 -4.71
C ARG A 44 2.03 -6.59 -4.89
N GLY A 45 2.81 -6.86 -5.92
CA GLY A 45 3.98 -6.05 -6.27
C GLY A 45 3.61 -4.61 -6.63
N LYS A 46 2.45 -4.38 -7.26
CA LYS A 46 1.93 -3.04 -7.49
C LYS A 46 1.66 -2.31 -6.18
N GLU A 47 1.03 -2.97 -5.21
CA GLU A 47 0.78 -2.39 -3.88
C GLU A 47 2.09 -2.03 -3.15
N VAL A 48 3.09 -2.92 -3.20
CA VAL A 48 4.43 -2.64 -2.65
C VAL A 48 5.07 -1.45 -3.36
N PHE A 49 4.98 -1.41 -4.69
CA PHE A 49 5.52 -0.31 -5.50
C PHE A 49 4.89 1.04 -5.11
N GLU A 50 3.58 1.11 -5.02
CA GLU A 50 2.85 2.33 -4.65
C GLU A 50 3.26 2.85 -3.27
N GLN A 51 3.52 1.97 -2.32
CA GLN A 51 3.89 2.33 -0.96
C GLN A 51 5.37 2.68 -0.79
N LYS A 52 6.27 2.08 -1.56
CA LYS A 52 7.72 2.15 -1.31
C LYS A 52 8.53 2.77 -2.45
N CYS A 53 8.07 2.66 -3.67
CA CYS A 53 8.84 3.03 -4.86
C CYS A 53 8.28 4.27 -5.57
N ALA A 54 6.96 4.48 -5.52
CA ALA A 54 6.28 5.54 -6.26
C ALA A 54 6.67 6.96 -5.80
N MET A 55 7.27 7.09 -4.62
CA MET A 55 7.83 8.38 -4.18
C MET A 55 8.96 8.84 -5.11
N CYS A 56 9.76 7.92 -5.60
CA CYS A 56 10.95 8.21 -6.40
C CYS A 56 10.80 7.82 -7.89
N HIS A 57 9.92 6.89 -8.23
CA HIS A 57 9.75 6.37 -9.59
C HIS A 57 8.35 6.54 -10.12
N PHE A 58 8.23 6.85 -11.42
CA PHE A 58 6.99 6.68 -12.16
C PHE A 58 6.91 5.26 -12.74
N ALA A 59 5.77 4.60 -12.59
CA ALA A 59 5.52 3.31 -13.21
C ALA A 59 5.11 3.44 -14.68
N ASP A 60 4.37 4.48 -15.01
CA ASP A 60 3.65 4.71 -16.26
C ASP A 60 4.26 5.79 -17.15
N GLN A 61 5.39 6.36 -16.77
CA GLN A 61 6.10 7.41 -17.49
C GLN A 61 7.58 7.05 -17.66
N GLU A 62 8.21 7.58 -18.70
CA GLU A 62 9.64 7.43 -18.95
C GLU A 62 10.47 8.54 -18.28
N GLU A 63 9.80 9.64 -17.93
CA GLU A 63 10.42 10.80 -17.32
C GLU A 63 11.02 10.47 -15.96
N LYS A 64 12.12 11.13 -15.67
CA LYS A 64 12.79 11.04 -14.38
C LYS A 64 11.97 11.82 -13.33
N LYS A 65 11.73 11.18 -12.18
CA LYS A 65 11.23 11.83 -10.96
C LYS A 65 12.45 12.14 -10.05
N ILE A 66 12.67 11.39 -9.01
CA ILE A 66 13.94 11.32 -8.29
C ILE A 66 14.79 10.25 -8.98
N GLY A 67 14.26 9.04 -9.13
CA GLY A 67 14.80 7.98 -9.94
C GLY A 67 14.22 7.99 -11.36
N PRO A 68 14.75 7.14 -12.25
CA PRO A 68 14.28 7.01 -13.63
C PRO A 68 12.82 6.50 -13.67
N GLY A 69 12.08 6.94 -14.70
CA GLY A 69 10.78 6.36 -15.00
C GLY A 69 10.92 4.91 -15.46
N LEU A 70 9.97 4.07 -15.07
CA LEU A 70 10.06 2.63 -15.29
C LEU A 70 9.19 2.12 -16.43
N LYS A 71 8.38 2.99 -17.06
CA LYS A 71 7.59 2.61 -18.25
C LYS A 71 8.46 1.98 -19.31
N GLY A 72 8.07 0.81 -19.77
CA GLY A 72 8.77 0.07 -20.81
C GLY A 72 10.12 -0.51 -20.41
N ILE A 73 10.44 -0.60 -19.12
CA ILE A 73 11.74 -1.13 -18.64
C ILE A 73 11.97 -2.56 -19.13
N SER A 74 10.95 -3.42 -19.09
CA SER A 74 11.05 -4.80 -19.60
C SER A 74 11.29 -4.84 -21.10
N LYS A 75 10.63 -3.97 -21.86
CA LYS A 75 10.76 -3.87 -23.30
C LYS A 75 12.14 -3.32 -23.70
N ARG A 76 12.66 -2.34 -22.97
CA ARG A 76 14.02 -1.82 -23.16
C ARG A 76 15.08 -2.89 -22.92
N GLY A 77 14.83 -3.77 -21.95
CA GLY A 77 15.74 -4.85 -21.59
C GLY A 77 17.01 -4.41 -20.87
N THR A 78 17.20 -3.12 -20.63
CA THR A 78 18.38 -2.55 -19.97
C THR A 78 18.01 -1.45 -18.98
N PHE A 79 18.80 -1.32 -17.93
CA PHE A 79 18.70 -0.19 -17.00
C PHE A 79 19.26 1.08 -17.65
N THR A 80 18.54 2.19 -17.52
CA THR A 80 18.97 3.49 -18.06
C THR A 80 20.17 4.08 -17.35
N VAL A 81 20.44 3.65 -16.10
CA VAL A 81 21.51 4.18 -15.24
C VAL A 81 22.89 3.58 -15.52
N ASN A 82 22.96 2.33 -16.02
CA ASN A 82 24.24 1.63 -16.22
C ASN A 82 24.27 0.69 -17.42
N GLY A 83 23.18 0.57 -18.19
CA GLY A 83 23.10 -0.28 -19.39
C GLY A 83 23.05 -1.79 -19.11
N ASN A 84 23.08 -2.23 -17.86
CA ASN A 84 23.00 -3.64 -17.49
C ASN A 84 21.63 -4.23 -17.91
N LYS A 85 21.61 -5.53 -18.21
CA LYS A 85 20.39 -6.23 -18.60
C LYS A 85 19.37 -6.27 -17.45
N VAL A 86 18.12 -6.04 -17.79
CA VAL A 86 16.96 -6.20 -16.90
C VAL A 86 16.57 -7.67 -16.89
N THR A 87 16.89 -8.35 -15.81
CA THR A 87 16.48 -9.74 -15.52
C THR A 87 15.83 -9.79 -14.14
N THR A 88 15.21 -10.91 -13.81
CA THR A 88 14.69 -11.12 -12.46
C THR A 88 15.80 -10.96 -11.40
N GLU A 89 16.95 -11.56 -11.65
CA GLU A 89 18.09 -11.55 -10.75
C GLU A 89 18.70 -10.15 -10.59
N SER A 90 18.84 -9.41 -11.71
CA SER A 90 19.40 -8.06 -11.67
C SER A 90 18.47 -7.07 -10.98
N LEU A 91 17.15 -7.18 -11.22
CA LEU A 91 16.14 -6.39 -10.52
C LEU A 91 16.11 -6.69 -9.03
N THR A 92 16.14 -7.99 -8.67
CA THR A 92 16.19 -8.41 -7.26
C THR A 92 17.40 -7.80 -6.56
N LYS A 93 18.61 -8.00 -7.11
CA LYS A 93 19.84 -7.45 -6.54
C LYS A 93 19.82 -5.93 -6.43
N TRP A 94 19.27 -5.25 -7.45
CA TRP A 94 19.17 -3.80 -7.44
C TRP A 94 18.21 -3.30 -6.35
N ILE A 95 17.06 -3.91 -6.22
CA ILE A 95 16.08 -3.55 -5.19
C ILE A 95 16.60 -3.87 -3.79
N GLU A 96 17.25 -5.02 -3.61
CA GLU A 96 17.84 -5.41 -2.33
C GLU A 96 18.92 -4.47 -1.84
N ASN A 97 19.85 -4.12 -2.72
CA ASN A 97 21.09 -3.45 -2.31
C ASN A 97 21.12 -1.97 -2.66
N GLY A 98 20.35 -1.54 -3.66
CA GLY A 98 20.36 -0.16 -4.14
C GLY A 98 21.69 0.25 -4.77
N ASP A 99 21.93 1.56 -4.80
CA ASP A 99 23.19 2.19 -5.19
C ASP A 99 23.40 3.51 -4.43
N SER A 100 24.27 4.38 -4.94
CA SER A 100 24.54 5.70 -4.32
C SER A 100 23.33 6.65 -4.32
N GLN A 101 22.30 6.42 -5.17
CA GLN A 101 21.13 7.27 -5.32
C GLN A 101 19.84 6.57 -4.88
N MET A 102 19.76 5.25 -5.00
CA MET A 102 18.62 4.44 -4.62
C MET A 102 18.94 3.63 -3.36
N PRO A 103 18.23 3.83 -2.25
CA PRO A 103 18.45 3.03 -1.06
C PRO A 103 18.12 1.56 -1.30
N GLY A 104 18.89 0.65 -0.71
CA GLY A 104 18.57 -0.77 -0.69
C GLY A 104 17.34 -1.05 0.15
N MET A 105 16.51 -1.97 -0.28
CA MET A 105 15.20 -2.25 0.33
C MET A 105 15.16 -3.54 1.14
N LYS A 106 16.25 -4.31 1.21
CA LYS A 106 16.30 -5.60 1.91
C LYS A 106 15.95 -5.54 3.40
N ASP A 107 16.19 -4.39 4.05
CA ASP A 107 15.88 -4.18 5.46
C ASP A 107 14.45 -3.64 5.67
N SER A 108 13.78 -3.21 4.59
CA SER A 108 12.44 -2.61 4.60
C SER A 108 11.36 -3.50 3.97
N LEU A 109 11.74 -4.47 3.17
CA LEU A 109 10.88 -5.42 2.48
C LEU A 109 11.34 -6.85 2.77
N ASP A 110 10.39 -7.74 3.02
CA ASP A 110 10.71 -9.15 3.10
C ASP A 110 10.99 -9.76 1.71
N PRO A 111 11.63 -10.94 1.64
CA PRO A 111 11.98 -11.56 0.36
C PRO A 111 10.78 -11.86 -0.56
N ALA A 112 9.59 -12.02 0.00
CA ALA A 112 8.40 -12.25 -0.78
C ALA A 112 7.88 -10.95 -1.40
N GLN A 113 7.90 -9.85 -0.66
CA GLN A 113 7.58 -8.51 -1.18
C GLN A 113 8.56 -8.08 -2.27
N ILE A 114 9.85 -8.41 -2.13
CA ILE A 114 10.85 -8.15 -3.18
C ILE A 114 10.51 -8.94 -4.45
N LYS A 115 10.18 -10.22 -4.34
CA LYS A 115 9.72 -11.03 -5.49
C LYS A 115 8.47 -10.44 -6.14
N ASP A 116 7.52 -10.01 -5.34
CA ASP A 116 6.27 -9.43 -5.82
C ASP A 116 6.51 -8.12 -6.58
N VAL A 117 7.32 -7.20 -6.03
CA VAL A 117 7.62 -5.93 -6.71
C VAL A 117 8.47 -6.15 -7.96
N VAL A 118 9.38 -7.11 -7.98
CA VAL A 118 10.11 -7.51 -9.20
C VAL A 118 9.14 -8.03 -10.26
N ALA A 119 8.17 -8.87 -9.88
CA ALA A 119 7.14 -9.35 -10.79
C ALA A 119 6.33 -8.20 -11.39
N TYR A 120 5.97 -7.20 -10.59
CA TYR A 120 5.26 -6.00 -11.07
C TYR A 120 6.12 -5.17 -12.03
N VAL A 121 7.36 -4.82 -11.64
CA VAL A 121 8.26 -4.01 -12.47
C VAL A 121 8.51 -4.66 -13.84
N LYS A 122 8.50 -5.97 -13.91
CA LYS A 122 8.60 -6.71 -15.19
C LYS A 122 7.36 -6.61 -16.07
N THR A 123 6.26 -6.06 -15.59
CA THR A 123 5.07 -5.78 -16.41
C THR A 123 5.07 -4.38 -17.03
N LEU A 124 5.99 -3.51 -16.63
CA LEU A 124 6.08 -2.11 -17.05
C LEU A 124 6.82 -1.91 -18.41
#